data_3d5639afa7fb682fc1c0654e978202b9
#
_entry.id   3d5639afa7fb682fc1c0654e978202b9
#
_cell.length_a   1.000
_cell.length_b   1.000
_cell.length_c   1.000
_cell.angle_alpha   90.00
_cell.angle_beta   90.00
_cell.angle_gamma   90.00
#
_symmetry.space_group_name_H-M   'P 1'
#
loop_
_entity.id
_entity.type
_entity.pdbx_description
1 polymer ?
#
loop_
_entity_poly.entity_id
_entity_poly.type
_entity_poly.pdbx_seq_one_letter_code
_entity_poly.pdbx_strand_id
1 'polypeptide(L)'
;MNHPKIIIPTKVVVQNDAMHDTTSPGKLITETIPSDRIVDVVIPDELKAVLSEVKTIIWNGPMGNYENGFTEGTLELTKLIADTGAFSLIGGGDSVALIESLGLEQKFGFLSTGGGAMLEYLAQGTLPGIAVLESQE
;
A
#
# COMPACT_ATOMS: atom_id res chain seq x y z
N MET A 1 -10.00 -12.42 -13.87
CA MET A 1 -8.71 -12.60 -14.55
C MET A 1 -7.68 -13.04 -13.54
N ASN A 2 -7.27 -14.31 -13.56
CA ASN A 2 -6.15 -14.77 -12.72
C ASN A 2 -4.86 -14.68 -13.52
N HIS A 3 -4.09 -13.64 -13.32
CA HIS A 3 -2.73 -13.55 -13.85
C HIS A 3 -1.76 -14.06 -12.78
N PRO A 4 -0.83 -14.99 -13.07
CA PRO A 4 0.00 -15.65 -12.06
C PRO A 4 0.95 -14.70 -11.30
N LYS A 5 1.07 -13.46 -11.76
CA LYS A 5 1.89 -12.41 -11.11
C LYS A 5 1.07 -11.34 -10.39
N ILE A 6 -0.26 -11.53 -10.27
CA ILE A 6 -1.15 -10.56 -9.63
C ILE A 6 -1.90 -11.24 -8.50
N ILE A 7 -1.71 -10.75 -7.30
CA ILE A 7 -2.47 -11.14 -6.12
C ILE A 7 -3.58 -10.12 -5.92
N ILE A 8 -4.82 -10.57 -5.91
CA ILE A 8 -6.00 -9.72 -5.70
C ILE A 8 -6.58 -10.06 -4.33
N PRO A 9 -6.80 -9.07 -3.45
CA PRO A 9 -7.48 -9.31 -2.18
C PRO A 9 -8.86 -9.93 -2.42
N THR A 10 -9.18 -10.98 -1.68
CA THR A 10 -10.49 -11.65 -1.74
C THR A 10 -11.44 -11.17 -0.64
N LYS A 11 -10.90 -10.55 0.40
CA LYS A 11 -11.65 -9.98 1.52
C LYS A 11 -11.38 -8.51 1.66
N VAL A 12 -12.43 -7.77 1.98
CA VAL A 12 -12.39 -6.30 2.13
C VAL A 12 -13.11 -5.88 3.41
N VAL A 13 -12.78 -4.71 3.90
CA VAL A 13 -13.54 -4.01 4.93
C VAL A 13 -14.54 -3.13 4.21
N VAL A 14 -15.81 -3.25 4.58
CA VAL A 14 -16.87 -2.44 3.99
C VAL A 14 -17.56 -1.59 5.05
N GLN A 15 -17.94 -0.38 4.65
CA GLN A 15 -18.84 0.49 5.38
C GLN A 15 -20.17 0.50 4.65
N ASN A 16 -21.26 0.29 5.36
CA ASN A 16 -22.61 0.35 4.79
C ASN A 16 -23.24 1.70 5.14
N ASP A 17 -23.59 2.48 4.13
CA ASP A 17 -24.16 3.83 4.32
C ASP A 17 -25.55 3.80 4.97
N ALA A 18 -26.26 2.66 4.94
CA ALA A 18 -27.57 2.49 5.59
C ALA A 18 -27.47 2.21 7.10
N MET A 19 -26.32 1.81 7.58
CA MET A 19 -26.04 1.54 8.99
C MET A 19 -24.88 2.44 9.44
N HIS A 20 -25.20 3.59 9.95
CA HIS A 20 -24.27 4.69 10.27
C HIS A 20 -22.99 4.35 11.05
N ASP A 21 -22.71 3.09 11.42
CA ASP A 21 -21.57 2.79 12.30
C ASP A 21 -21.05 1.33 12.27
N THR A 22 -21.32 0.53 11.27
CA THR A 22 -20.79 -0.85 11.27
C THR A 22 -19.84 -1.09 10.13
N THR A 23 -18.54 -1.09 10.45
CA THR A 23 -17.54 -1.73 9.63
C THR A 23 -17.67 -3.26 9.75
N SER A 24 -17.78 -3.95 8.62
CA SER A 24 -17.73 -5.41 8.59
C SER A 24 -16.35 -5.85 8.12
N PRO A 25 -15.46 -6.24 9.03
CA PRO A 25 -14.13 -6.70 8.65
C PRO A 25 -14.21 -8.07 7.97
N GLY A 26 -13.55 -8.21 6.84
CA GLY A 26 -13.36 -9.50 6.19
C GLY A 26 -14.53 -10.00 5.35
N LYS A 27 -15.37 -9.11 4.81
CA LYS A 27 -16.39 -9.48 3.83
C LYS A 27 -15.74 -9.95 2.52
N LEU A 28 -16.22 -11.05 1.95
CA LEU A 28 -15.77 -11.49 0.64
C LEU A 28 -16.16 -10.45 -0.42
N ILE A 29 -15.27 -10.18 -1.37
CA ILE A 29 -15.56 -9.24 -2.48
C ILE A 29 -16.81 -9.70 -3.26
N THR A 30 -17.00 -11.01 -3.43
CA THR A 30 -18.16 -11.59 -4.11
C THR A 30 -19.49 -11.41 -3.37
N GLU A 31 -19.46 -11.06 -2.09
CA GLU A 31 -20.61 -10.82 -1.24
C GLU A 31 -20.95 -9.32 -1.07
N THR A 32 -20.14 -8.43 -1.68
CA THR A 32 -20.42 -6.98 -1.63
C THR A 32 -21.66 -6.65 -2.43
N ILE A 33 -22.44 -5.71 -1.90
CA ILE A 33 -23.65 -5.20 -2.54
C ILE A 33 -23.48 -3.72 -2.92
N PRO A 34 -24.31 -3.15 -3.80
CA PRO A 34 -24.15 -1.78 -4.29
C PRO A 34 -24.11 -0.68 -3.23
N SER A 35 -24.68 -0.93 -2.04
CA SER A 35 -24.63 0.01 -0.89
C SER A 35 -23.38 -0.15 -0.03
N ASP A 36 -22.53 -1.14 -0.28
CA ASP A 36 -21.27 -1.31 0.43
C ASP A 36 -20.21 -0.40 -0.19
N ARG A 37 -19.56 0.39 0.63
CA ARG A 37 -18.35 1.12 0.26
C ARG A 37 -17.14 0.38 0.80
N ILE A 38 -16.27 -0.09 -0.08
CA ILE A 38 -14.99 -0.68 0.31
C ILE A 38 -14.11 0.43 0.89
N VAL A 39 -13.68 0.27 2.13
CA VAL A 39 -12.90 1.27 2.87
C VAL A 39 -11.51 0.80 3.26
N ASP A 40 -11.28 -0.52 3.30
CA ASP A 40 -9.95 -1.11 3.51
C ASP A 40 -9.90 -2.52 2.92
N VAL A 41 -8.74 -3.12 2.91
CA VAL A 41 -8.52 -4.50 2.44
C VAL A 41 -7.96 -5.37 3.56
N VAL A 42 -8.29 -6.66 3.53
CA VAL A 42 -7.64 -7.67 4.36
C VAL A 42 -6.46 -8.23 3.60
N ILE A 43 -5.28 -8.18 4.19
CA ILE A 43 -4.05 -8.68 3.55
C ILE A 43 -4.15 -10.19 3.31
N PRO A 44 -4.08 -10.66 2.04
CA PRO A 44 -4.21 -12.08 1.74
C PRO A 44 -3.02 -12.89 2.28
N ASP A 45 -3.28 -14.12 2.72
CA ASP A 45 -2.22 -15.04 3.18
C ASP A 45 -1.23 -15.36 2.04
N GLU A 46 -1.69 -15.39 0.79
CA GLU A 46 -0.82 -15.53 -0.39
C GLU A 46 0.20 -14.39 -0.47
N LEU A 47 -0.21 -13.14 -0.21
CA LEU A 47 0.73 -12.01 -0.18
C LEU A 47 1.73 -12.16 0.97
N LYS A 48 1.29 -12.58 2.15
CA LYS A 48 2.17 -12.83 3.30
C LYS A 48 3.26 -13.87 2.96
N ALA A 49 2.87 -14.94 2.27
CA ALA A 49 3.80 -15.97 1.82
C ALA A 49 4.84 -15.40 0.84
N VAL A 50 4.40 -14.63 -0.16
CA VAL A 50 5.29 -13.98 -1.14
C VAL A 50 6.26 -13.01 -0.46
N LEU A 51 5.78 -12.19 0.48
CA LEU A 51 6.62 -11.23 1.21
C LEU A 51 7.76 -11.90 1.98
N SER A 52 7.58 -13.14 2.44
CA SER A 52 8.64 -13.88 3.15
C SER A 52 9.81 -14.34 2.25
N GLU A 53 9.63 -14.34 0.94
CA GLU A 53 10.61 -14.89 -0.03
C GLU A 53 11.29 -13.80 -0.89
N VAL A 54 10.69 -12.61 -0.99
CA VAL A 54 11.19 -11.55 -1.87
C VAL A 54 12.42 -10.85 -1.30
N LYS A 55 13.24 -10.29 -2.18
CA LYS A 55 14.46 -9.53 -1.83
C LYS A 55 14.26 -8.02 -1.96
N THR A 56 13.30 -7.61 -2.77
CA THR A 56 13.00 -6.20 -3.02
C THR A 56 11.50 -5.99 -3.01
N ILE A 57 11.06 -4.94 -2.33
CA ILE A 57 9.66 -4.54 -2.24
C ILE A 57 9.54 -3.09 -2.70
N ILE A 58 8.58 -2.82 -3.59
CA ILE A 58 8.17 -1.47 -3.93
C ILE A 58 6.70 -1.35 -3.51
N TRP A 59 6.44 -0.44 -2.60
CA TRP A 59 5.08 -0.18 -2.11
C TRP A 59 4.76 1.31 -2.23
N ASN A 60 3.59 1.62 -2.79
CA ASN A 60 3.16 3.00 -2.98
C ASN A 60 1.71 3.21 -2.58
N GLY A 61 1.49 4.06 -1.62
CA GLY A 61 0.18 4.47 -1.11
C GLY A 61 -0.44 3.52 -0.08
N PRO A 62 -1.40 3.99 0.72
CA PRO A 62 -2.08 3.20 1.73
C PRO A 62 -3.00 2.13 1.12
N MET A 63 -3.31 1.11 1.90
CA MET A 63 -4.20 0.01 1.50
C MET A 63 -5.67 0.36 1.65
N GLY A 64 -6.01 1.22 2.63
CA GLY A 64 -7.35 1.65 2.93
C GLY A 64 -7.57 3.15 2.72
N ASN A 65 -8.79 3.61 3.02
CA ASN A 65 -9.14 5.03 3.02
C ASN A 65 -8.55 5.70 4.28
N TYR A 66 -7.23 5.91 4.25
CA TYR A 66 -6.40 6.33 5.36
C TYR A 66 -6.87 7.64 5.99
N GLU A 67 -7.23 8.64 5.17
CA GLU A 67 -7.71 9.96 5.63
C GLU A 67 -8.99 9.87 6.48
N ASN A 68 -9.79 8.81 6.28
CA ASN A 68 -11.01 8.55 7.04
C ASN A 68 -10.83 7.51 8.16
N GLY A 69 -9.57 7.22 8.54
CA GLY A 69 -9.25 6.37 9.69
C GLY A 69 -9.25 4.87 9.41
N PHE A 70 -9.39 4.44 8.14
CA PHE A 70 -9.31 3.02 7.76
C PHE A 70 -7.85 2.66 7.48
N THR A 71 -7.11 2.33 8.52
CA THR A 71 -5.65 2.20 8.51
C THR A 71 -5.15 0.78 8.76
N GLU A 72 -6.03 -0.16 9.10
CA GLU A 72 -5.66 -1.49 9.56
C GLU A 72 -4.87 -2.29 8.51
N GLY A 73 -5.34 -2.30 7.25
CA GLY A 73 -4.63 -2.96 6.16
C GLY A 73 -3.25 -2.36 5.91
N THR A 74 -3.14 -1.03 5.99
CA THR A 74 -1.87 -0.32 5.86
C THR A 74 -0.93 -0.65 7.01
N LEU A 75 -1.43 -0.67 8.24
CA LEU A 75 -0.67 -1.01 9.44
C LEU A 75 -0.17 -2.46 9.41
N GLU A 76 -1.03 -3.40 9.00
CA GLU A 76 -0.65 -4.81 8.86
C GLU A 76 0.45 -4.97 7.82
N LEU A 77 0.30 -4.38 6.62
CA LEU A 77 1.30 -4.44 5.56
C LEU A 77 2.63 -3.80 6.00
N THR A 78 2.59 -2.66 6.68
CA THR A 78 3.79 -2.00 7.23
C THR A 78 4.59 -2.96 8.12
N LYS A 79 3.93 -3.61 9.06
CA LYS A 79 4.59 -4.56 9.99
C LYS A 79 5.14 -5.77 9.24
N LEU A 80 4.37 -6.34 8.31
CA LEU A 80 4.81 -7.46 7.49
C LEU A 80 6.09 -7.12 6.72
N ILE A 81 6.14 -5.97 6.04
CA ILE A 81 7.32 -5.54 5.28
C ILE A 81 8.51 -5.29 6.23
N ALA A 82 8.30 -4.61 7.35
CA ALA A 82 9.34 -4.34 8.33
C ALA A 82 10.02 -5.60 8.88
N ASP A 83 9.31 -6.74 8.89
CA ASP A 83 9.80 -8.02 9.39
C ASP A 83 10.47 -8.89 8.31
N THR A 84 10.38 -8.53 7.02
CA THR A 84 10.96 -9.35 5.93
C THR A 84 12.49 -9.25 5.85
N GLY A 85 13.07 -8.14 6.25
CA GLY A 85 14.49 -7.82 5.97
C GLY A 85 14.81 -7.59 4.47
N ALA A 86 13.81 -7.55 3.60
CA ALA A 86 13.97 -7.20 2.19
C ALA A 86 14.32 -5.71 2.03
N PHE A 87 15.07 -5.37 1.00
CA PHE A 87 15.23 -3.96 0.63
C PHE A 87 13.90 -3.40 0.14
N SER A 88 13.41 -2.35 0.78
CA SER A 88 12.08 -1.80 0.50
C SER A 88 12.12 -0.32 0.14
N LEU A 89 11.38 0.03 -0.92
CA LEU A 89 11.15 1.38 -1.40
C LEU A 89 9.69 1.71 -1.14
N ILE A 90 9.43 2.65 -0.24
CA ILE A 90 8.06 3.02 0.14
C ILE A 90 7.76 4.42 -0.35
N GLY A 91 6.67 4.56 -1.10
CA GLY A 91 6.18 5.83 -1.62
C GLY A 91 4.82 6.22 -1.09
N GLY A 92 4.59 7.53 -1.02
CA GLY A 92 3.32 8.13 -0.59
C GLY A 92 3.38 8.70 0.82
N GLY A 93 2.90 9.94 0.96
CA GLY A 93 2.97 10.70 2.21
C GLY A 93 2.32 9.97 3.39
N ASP A 94 1.12 9.40 3.20
CA ASP A 94 0.38 8.70 4.27
C ASP A 94 1.11 7.44 4.74
N SER A 95 1.67 6.66 3.79
CA SER A 95 2.43 5.45 4.13
C SER A 95 3.70 5.80 4.90
N VAL A 96 4.41 6.85 4.49
CA VAL A 96 5.61 7.34 5.17
C VAL A 96 5.25 7.88 6.56
N ALA A 97 4.20 8.70 6.68
CA ALA A 97 3.76 9.24 7.96
C ALA A 97 3.37 8.15 8.96
N LEU A 98 2.72 7.06 8.49
CA LEU A 98 2.43 5.91 9.35
C LEU A 98 3.72 5.23 9.85
N ILE A 99 4.68 4.98 8.95
CA ILE A 99 5.96 4.35 9.30
C ILE A 99 6.70 5.19 10.35
N GLU A 100 6.75 6.50 10.17
CA GLU A 100 7.36 7.45 11.10
C GLU A 100 6.64 7.44 12.47
N SER A 101 5.29 7.42 12.46
CA SER A 101 4.51 7.38 13.70
C SER A 101 4.74 6.10 14.52
N LEU A 102 5.18 5.02 13.88
CA LEU A 102 5.53 3.75 14.49
C LEU A 102 7.01 3.65 14.91
N GLY A 103 7.85 4.62 14.52
CA GLY A 103 9.30 4.58 14.76
C GLY A 103 10.00 3.45 14.01
N LEU A 104 9.51 3.09 12.83
CA LEU A 104 9.99 1.96 12.05
C LEU A 104 10.87 2.34 10.86
N GLU A 105 11.27 3.62 10.69
CA GLU A 105 11.97 4.14 9.50
C GLU A 105 13.22 3.33 9.17
N GLN A 106 13.96 2.92 10.20
CA GLN A 106 15.22 2.16 10.04
C GLN A 106 15.01 0.71 9.52
N LYS A 107 13.76 0.26 9.46
CA LYS A 107 13.41 -1.05 8.91
C LYS A 107 13.23 -1.04 7.39
N PHE A 108 13.16 0.16 6.78
CA PHE A 108 12.90 0.34 5.36
C PHE A 108 14.14 0.86 4.65
N GLY A 109 14.34 0.43 3.41
CA GLY A 109 15.50 0.84 2.61
C GLY A 109 15.44 2.28 2.13
N PHE A 110 14.26 2.74 1.70
CA PHE A 110 14.04 4.12 1.25
C PHE A 110 12.58 4.54 1.44
N LEU A 111 12.39 5.74 1.98
CA LEU A 111 11.07 6.35 2.17
C LEU A 111 10.94 7.61 1.30
N SER A 112 9.89 7.69 0.49
CA SER A 112 9.62 8.81 -0.41
C SER A 112 8.23 9.39 -0.17
N THR A 113 8.15 10.64 0.23
CA THR A 113 6.86 11.35 0.30
C THR A 113 6.26 11.63 -1.07
N GLY A 114 7.08 11.63 -2.13
CA GLY A 114 6.68 11.80 -3.53
C GLY A 114 6.41 10.49 -4.26
N GLY A 115 5.42 9.71 -3.80
CA GLY A 115 5.16 8.36 -4.32
C GLY A 115 4.99 8.26 -5.84
N GLY A 116 4.24 9.18 -6.44
CA GLY A 116 4.06 9.22 -7.90
C GLY A 116 5.38 9.49 -8.64
N ALA A 117 6.15 10.47 -8.18
CA ALA A 117 7.46 10.78 -8.77
C ALA A 117 8.46 9.62 -8.59
N MET A 118 8.43 8.93 -7.45
CA MET A 118 9.23 7.73 -7.23
C MET A 118 8.92 6.64 -8.27
N LEU A 119 7.64 6.33 -8.48
CA LEU A 119 7.23 5.32 -9.46
C LEU A 119 7.61 5.73 -10.89
N GLU A 120 7.42 6.99 -11.25
CA GLU A 120 7.81 7.51 -12.58
C GLU A 120 9.32 7.43 -12.78
N TYR A 121 10.11 7.83 -11.78
CA TYR A 121 11.56 7.72 -11.84
C TYR A 121 12.04 6.26 -11.99
N LEU A 122 11.45 5.34 -11.24
CA LEU A 122 11.76 3.90 -11.35
C LEU A 122 11.41 3.34 -12.73
N ALA A 123 10.35 3.85 -13.37
CA ALA A 123 9.91 3.39 -14.68
C ALA A 123 10.71 3.99 -15.85
N GLN A 124 11.14 5.25 -15.74
CA GLN A 124 11.71 6.02 -16.86
C GLN A 124 13.18 6.39 -16.67
N GLY A 125 13.73 6.26 -15.46
CA GLY A 125 15.09 6.65 -15.12
C GLY A 125 15.30 8.16 -14.98
N THR A 126 14.29 8.97 -15.21
CA THR A 126 14.30 10.43 -15.07
C THR A 126 12.93 10.98 -14.72
N LEU A 127 12.86 12.27 -14.40
CA LEU A 127 11.63 13.03 -14.20
C LEU A 127 11.68 14.31 -15.04
N PRO A 128 10.52 14.90 -15.43
CA PRO A 128 10.51 16.14 -16.21
C PRO A 128 11.36 17.26 -15.61
N GLY A 129 11.32 17.43 -14.29
CA GLY A 129 12.14 18.43 -13.59
C GLY A 129 13.63 18.14 -13.64
N ILE A 130 14.04 16.88 -13.56
CA ILE A 130 15.44 16.45 -13.66
C ILE A 130 15.93 16.65 -15.10
N ALA A 131 15.15 16.20 -16.10
CA ALA A 131 15.50 16.29 -17.50
C ALA A 131 15.73 17.75 -17.95
N VAL A 132 14.95 18.69 -17.43
CA VAL A 132 15.14 20.14 -17.71
C VAL A 132 16.48 20.65 -17.15
N LEU A 133 16.88 20.19 -15.97
CA LEU A 133 18.15 20.60 -15.36
C LEU A 133 19.36 19.99 -16.12
N GLU A 134 19.28 18.71 -16.50
CA GLU A 134 20.32 18.02 -17.27
C GLU A 134 20.49 18.60 -18.68
N SER A 135 19.43 19.14 -19.29
CA SER A 135 19.50 19.73 -20.62
C SER A 135 20.14 21.13 -20.67
N GLN A 136 20.54 21.69 -19.54
CA GLN A 136 21.18 23.03 -19.45
C GLN A 136 22.71 22.94 -19.34
N GLU A 137 23.30 21.73 -19.34
CA GLU A 137 24.74 21.51 -19.47
C GLU A 137 25.13 21.21 -20.94
#